data_0bf70f791c418a1d1f8de83fefbadfda
#
_entry.id   0bf70f791c418a1d1f8de83fefbadfda
#
_cell.length_a   1.000
_cell.length_b   1.000
_cell.length_c   1.000
_cell.angle_alpha   90.00
_cell.angle_beta   90.00
_cell.angle_gamma   90.00
#
_symmetry.space_group_name_H-M   'P 1'
#
loop_
_entity.id
_entity.type
_entity.pdbx_description
1 polymer ?
#
loop_
_entity_poly.entity_id
_entity_poly.type
_entity_poly.pdbx_seq_one_letter_code
_entity_poly.pdbx_strand_id
1 'polypeptide(L)'
;MEGGVFRGHGKTSTDLHLHMMFCQNEWCLKEYFDSMDKVLDSFFDEYEYAGGLESRFSDGFNIQRYAPGEGYTVWHFERMSGVSNKDRAFVWMTYLTDNPDGGTEWLYQDKYVAAEKGKTVIWPAEWTHTHRGRVDEKLEKTIITGWIDLI
;
A
#
# COMPACT_ATOMS: atom_id res chain seq x y z
N MET A 1 10.33 -0.74 18.72
CA MET A 1 9.82 -0.03 17.52
C MET A 1 8.67 0.85 17.97
N GLU A 2 8.80 2.16 17.87
CA GLU A 2 7.73 3.09 18.22
C GLU A 2 7.02 3.51 16.95
N GLY A 3 5.70 3.27 16.88
CA GLY A 3 4.84 3.82 15.84
C GLY A 3 4.64 5.32 16.05
N GLY A 4 4.72 6.11 15.00
CA GLY A 4 4.47 7.56 15.05
C GLY A 4 3.05 7.90 14.60
N VAL A 5 2.45 8.91 15.24
CA VAL A 5 1.19 9.51 14.75
C VAL A 5 1.54 10.48 13.62
N PHE A 6 1.01 10.24 12.43
CA PHE A 6 1.17 11.13 11.29
C PHE A 6 -0.06 12.03 11.13
N ARG A 7 0.17 13.35 11.11
CA ARG A 7 -0.87 14.36 10.85
C ARG A 7 -0.31 15.41 9.90
N GLY A 8 -0.80 15.40 8.67
CA GLY A 8 -0.39 16.40 7.68
C GLY A 8 -0.88 16.06 6.27
N HIS A 9 -0.99 17.05 5.40
CA HIS A 9 -1.38 16.92 4.00
C HIS A 9 -2.62 16.04 3.74
N GLY A 10 -3.66 16.17 4.60
CA GLY A 10 -4.89 15.39 4.46
C GLY A 10 -4.78 13.92 4.84
N LYS A 11 -3.73 13.55 5.58
CA LYS A 11 -3.55 12.21 6.16
C LYS A 11 -3.52 12.32 7.69
N THR A 12 -4.29 11.46 8.35
CA THR A 12 -4.21 11.21 9.79
C THR A 12 -4.19 9.70 10.00
N SER A 13 -3.16 9.19 10.64
CA SER A 13 -2.95 7.76 10.90
C SER A 13 -1.89 7.54 11.97
N THR A 14 -1.84 6.32 12.52
CA THR A 14 -0.70 5.83 13.30
C THR A 14 0.10 4.90 12.39
N ASP A 15 1.34 5.26 12.09
CA ASP A 15 2.20 4.55 11.15
C ASP A 15 3.37 3.88 11.86
N LEU A 16 3.64 2.64 11.48
CA LEU A 16 4.85 1.90 11.81
C LEU A 16 5.64 1.71 10.51
N HIS A 17 6.77 2.41 10.39
CA HIS A 17 7.68 2.22 9.27
C HIS A 17 8.64 1.08 9.57
N LEU A 18 8.75 0.14 8.64
CA LEU A 18 9.59 -1.04 8.73
C LEU A 18 10.52 -1.15 7.52
N HIS A 19 11.67 -1.76 7.74
CA HIS A 19 12.62 -2.08 6.69
C HIS A 19 12.55 -3.57 6.36
N MET A 20 12.70 -3.95 5.09
CA MET A 20 12.63 -5.34 4.61
C MET A 20 13.58 -6.30 5.33
N MET A 21 14.71 -5.81 5.83
CA MET A 21 15.64 -6.64 6.63
C MET A 21 14.97 -7.27 7.88
N PHE A 22 13.90 -6.68 8.41
CA PHE A 22 13.17 -7.25 9.55
C PHE A 22 12.32 -8.45 9.17
N CYS A 23 11.96 -8.59 7.88
CA CYS A 23 11.15 -9.72 7.41
C CYS A 23 11.83 -11.07 7.62
N GLN A 24 13.16 -11.08 7.65
CA GLN A 24 13.94 -12.31 7.86
C GLN A 24 13.95 -12.80 9.32
N ASN A 25 13.76 -11.88 10.26
CA ASN A 25 13.86 -12.16 11.70
C ASN A 25 12.50 -12.34 12.38
N GLU A 26 11.43 -11.81 11.75
CA GLU A 26 10.07 -11.85 12.29
C GLU A 26 9.23 -12.83 11.48
N TRP A 27 8.90 -13.98 12.06
CA TRP A 27 8.22 -15.09 11.36
C TRP A 27 6.93 -14.66 10.63
N CYS A 28 6.11 -13.80 11.24
CA CYS A 28 4.86 -13.33 10.62
C CYS A 28 5.09 -12.45 9.38
N LEU A 29 6.16 -11.64 9.37
CA LEU A 29 6.53 -10.84 8.22
C LEU A 29 7.10 -11.73 7.11
N LYS A 30 7.89 -12.75 7.47
CA LYS A 30 8.40 -13.72 6.49
C LYS A 30 7.24 -14.45 5.80
N GLU A 31 6.29 -15.00 6.54
CA GLU A 31 5.12 -15.68 5.96
C GLU A 31 4.29 -14.76 5.07
N TYR A 32 4.14 -13.50 5.48
CA TYR A 32 3.45 -12.50 4.68
C TYR A 32 4.15 -12.27 3.35
N PHE A 33 5.46 -12.03 3.34
CA PHE A 33 6.21 -11.77 2.11
C PHE A 33 6.38 -13.01 1.24
N ASP A 34 6.52 -14.21 1.81
CA ASP A 34 6.46 -15.48 1.06
C ASP A 34 5.10 -15.65 0.32
N SER A 35 4.04 -15.07 0.88
CA SER A 35 2.72 -15.06 0.25
C SER A 35 2.60 -13.94 -0.79
N MET A 36 3.20 -12.78 -0.53
CA MET A 36 3.25 -11.67 -1.48
C MET A 36 4.05 -12.02 -2.74
N ASP A 37 5.13 -12.79 -2.64
CA ASP A 37 5.88 -13.27 -3.81
C ASP A 37 4.95 -14.04 -4.77
N LYS A 38 4.09 -14.92 -4.25
CA LYS A 38 3.11 -15.67 -5.07
C LYS A 38 2.04 -14.75 -5.69
N VAL A 39 1.62 -13.71 -4.96
CA VAL A 39 0.67 -12.71 -5.47
C VAL A 39 1.32 -11.92 -6.60
N LEU A 40 2.60 -11.54 -6.46
CA LEU A 40 3.34 -10.84 -7.50
C LEU A 40 3.59 -11.72 -8.72
N ASP A 41 3.92 -12.99 -8.54
CA ASP A 41 4.05 -13.95 -9.66
C ASP A 41 2.74 -13.98 -10.47
N SER A 42 1.59 -14.13 -9.79
CA SER A 42 0.30 -14.13 -10.45
C SER A 42 -0.05 -12.80 -11.13
N PHE A 43 0.35 -11.67 -10.52
CA PHE A 43 0.16 -10.34 -11.09
C PHE A 43 1.01 -10.17 -12.37
N PHE A 44 2.25 -10.59 -12.36
CA PHE A 44 3.15 -10.48 -13.52
C PHE A 44 2.81 -11.49 -14.63
N ASP A 45 2.23 -12.64 -14.29
CA ASP A 45 1.69 -13.58 -15.29
C ASP A 45 0.47 -12.98 -16.01
N GLU A 46 -0.42 -12.28 -15.28
CA GLU A 46 -1.58 -11.58 -15.86
C GLU A 46 -1.16 -10.37 -16.69
N TYR A 47 -0.15 -9.63 -16.26
CA TYR A 47 0.35 -8.41 -16.89
C TYR A 47 1.79 -8.60 -17.38
N GLU A 48 1.97 -9.35 -18.46
CA GLU A 48 3.30 -9.78 -18.97
C GLU A 48 4.28 -8.61 -19.22
N TYR A 49 3.79 -7.45 -19.67
CA TYR A 49 4.63 -6.27 -19.87
C TYR A 49 5.11 -5.64 -18.56
N ALA A 50 4.34 -5.77 -17.50
CA ALA A 50 4.77 -5.39 -16.15
C ALA A 50 5.82 -6.38 -15.64
N GLY A 51 5.63 -7.69 -15.89
CA GLY A 51 6.57 -8.75 -15.52
C GLY A 51 7.91 -8.67 -16.26
N GLY A 52 7.95 -7.99 -17.42
CA GLY A 52 9.19 -7.73 -18.17
C GLY A 52 10.06 -6.61 -17.59
N LEU A 53 9.61 -5.91 -16.55
CA LEU A 53 10.38 -4.87 -15.88
C LEU A 53 11.29 -5.49 -14.81
N GLU A 54 12.57 -5.10 -14.82
CA GLU A 54 13.45 -5.44 -13.71
C GLU A 54 13.05 -4.62 -12.49
N SER A 55 12.55 -5.31 -11.47
CA SER A 55 11.98 -4.65 -10.29
C SER A 55 12.20 -5.46 -9.01
N ARG A 56 12.08 -4.79 -7.87
CA ARG A 56 12.20 -5.38 -6.54
C ARG A 56 11.29 -4.68 -5.54
N PHE A 57 11.02 -5.32 -4.40
CA PHE A 57 10.43 -4.61 -3.28
C PHE A 57 11.31 -3.44 -2.85
N SER A 58 10.70 -2.29 -2.61
CA SER A 58 11.38 -1.18 -1.94
C SER A 58 11.90 -1.61 -0.56
N ASP A 59 12.99 -1.00 -0.11
CA ASP A 59 13.61 -1.35 1.17
C ASP A 59 12.72 -1.07 2.39
N GLY A 60 11.73 -0.20 2.25
CA GLY A 60 10.83 0.19 3.32
C GLY A 60 9.36 -0.04 2.98
N PHE A 61 8.57 -0.36 4.01
CA PHE A 61 7.12 -0.48 3.93
C PHE A 61 6.48 0.02 5.23
N ASN A 62 5.16 0.18 5.22
CA ASN A 62 4.42 0.72 6.36
C ASN A 62 3.29 -0.21 6.79
N ILE A 63 3.08 -0.31 8.10
CA ILE A 63 1.80 -0.72 8.66
C ILE A 63 1.13 0.56 9.14
N GLN A 64 -0.09 0.82 8.64
CA GLN A 64 -0.82 2.06 8.91
C GLN A 64 -2.16 1.73 9.54
N ARG A 65 -2.42 2.29 10.70
CA ARG A 65 -3.70 2.18 11.39
C ARG A 65 -4.43 3.53 11.33
N TYR A 66 -5.65 3.48 10.89
CA TYR A 66 -6.60 4.59 10.84
C TYR A 66 -7.72 4.30 11.85
N ALA A 67 -7.79 5.08 12.91
CA ALA A 67 -8.92 5.02 13.83
C ALA A 67 -10.20 5.53 13.15
N PRO A 68 -11.40 5.30 13.72
CA PRO A 68 -12.63 5.90 13.22
C PRO A 68 -12.47 7.42 13.03
N GLY A 69 -12.88 7.92 11.87
CA GLY A 69 -12.70 9.33 11.48
C GLY A 69 -11.31 9.69 10.91
N GLU A 70 -10.37 8.77 10.89
CA GLU A 70 -9.05 8.98 10.29
C GLU A 70 -8.96 8.39 8.87
N GLY A 71 -8.07 8.96 8.06
CA GLY A 71 -7.85 8.51 6.68
C GLY A 71 -6.77 9.26 5.94
N TYR A 72 -6.52 8.85 4.72
CA TYR A 72 -5.72 9.59 3.74
C TYR A 72 -6.66 10.09 2.65
N THR A 73 -7.21 11.29 2.83
CA THR A 73 -8.36 11.80 2.08
C THR A 73 -7.99 12.63 0.85
N VAL A 74 -6.73 13.02 0.72
CA VAL A 74 -6.24 13.78 -0.43
C VAL A 74 -5.94 12.85 -1.58
N TRP A 75 -6.40 13.23 -2.78
CA TRP A 75 -6.01 12.58 -4.02
C TRP A 75 -4.51 12.67 -4.23
N HIS A 76 -3.83 11.55 -4.39
CA HIS A 76 -2.38 11.46 -4.55
C HIS A 76 -1.99 10.27 -5.43
N PHE A 77 -0.75 10.28 -5.85
CA PHE A 77 -0.07 9.16 -6.50
C PHE A 77 1.36 9.05 -5.94
N GLU A 78 2.03 7.93 -6.17
CA GLU A 78 3.21 7.57 -5.40
C GLU A 78 4.54 7.93 -6.09
N ARG A 79 4.56 7.95 -7.42
CA ARG A 79 5.76 8.28 -8.19
C ARG A 79 5.83 9.76 -8.47
N MET A 80 6.66 10.47 -7.72
CA MET A 80 6.87 11.91 -7.88
C MET A 80 8.29 12.19 -8.38
N SER A 81 8.52 13.38 -8.93
CA SER A 81 9.80 13.85 -9.45
C SER A 81 10.90 14.07 -8.39
N GLY A 82 10.66 13.67 -7.14
CA GLY A 82 11.66 13.73 -6.07
C GLY A 82 12.65 12.56 -6.12
N VAL A 83 13.80 12.74 -5.51
CA VAL A 83 14.90 11.77 -5.54
C VAL A 83 14.55 10.42 -4.93
N SER A 84 13.64 10.38 -3.94
CA SER A 84 13.32 9.17 -3.18
C SER A 84 12.23 8.29 -3.82
N ASN A 85 11.40 8.83 -4.71
CA ASN A 85 10.18 8.14 -5.19
C ASN A 85 10.16 7.93 -6.71
N LYS A 86 11.20 8.32 -7.42
CA LYS A 86 11.28 8.29 -8.90
C LYS A 86 11.26 6.87 -9.46
N ASP A 87 11.73 5.91 -8.70
CA ASP A 87 11.91 4.53 -9.15
C ASP A 87 10.69 3.63 -8.83
N ARG A 88 9.68 4.14 -8.11
CA ARG A 88 8.46 3.40 -7.81
C ARG A 88 7.70 3.04 -9.08
N ALA A 89 7.55 1.74 -9.33
CA ALA A 89 6.76 1.22 -10.46
C ALA A 89 5.33 0.88 -10.04
N PHE A 90 5.20 0.18 -8.92
CA PHE A 90 3.90 -0.27 -8.42
C PHE A 90 3.77 0.02 -6.92
N VAL A 91 2.53 0.12 -6.50
CA VAL A 91 2.13 0.10 -5.09
C VAL A 91 1.47 -1.24 -4.81
N TRP A 92 1.75 -1.82 -3.66
CA TRP A 92 1.02 -2.95 -3.13
C TRP A 92 0.45 -2.59 -1.76
N MET A 93 -0.74 -3.10 -1.47
CA MET A 93 -1.41 -2.85 -0.21
C MET A 93 -2.31 -4.04 0.14
N THR A 94 -2.20 -4.52 1.37
CA THR A 94 -3.10 -5.54 1.91
C THR A 94 -3.89 -4.96 3.07
N TYR A 95 -5.20 -5.14 3.04
CA TYR A 95 -6.07 -4.80 4.16
C TYR A 95 -5.91 -5.85 5.28
N LEU A 96 -5.70 -5.40 6.51
CA LEU A 96 -5.56 -6.26 7.69
C LEU A 96 -6.84 -6.31 8.54
N THR A 97 -7.80 -5.45 8.22
CA THR A 97 -9.12 -5.37 8.87
C THR A 97 -10.23 -5.27 7.83
N ASP A 98 -11.43 -5.65 8.21
CA ASP A 98 -12.64 -5.42 7.43
C ASP A 98 -13.20 -4.02 7.71
N ASN A 99 -13.41 -3.23 6.66
CA ASN A 99 -14.07 -1.93 6.73
C ASN A 99 -14.68 -1.61 5.35
N PRO A 100 -15.93 -2.01 5.10
CA PRO A 100 -16.53 -1.93 3.78
C PRO A 100 -16.67 -0.50 3.25
N ASP A 101 -16.80 0.50 4.12
CA ASP A 101 -16.97 1.91 3.74
C ASP A 101 -15.64 2.70 3.77
N GLY A 102 -14.62 2.18 4.47
CA GLY A 102 -13.30 2.80 4.63
C GLY A 102 -12.23 2.30 3.64
N GLY A 103 -12.62 1.81 2.48
CA GLY A 103 -11.71 1.28 1.46
C GLY A 103 -10.87 2.33 0.74
N THR A 104 -10.48 2.02 -0.49
CA THR A 104 -9.65 2.87 -1.35
C THR A 104 -10.36 3.13 -2.67
N GLU A 105 -10.25 4.33 -3.19
CA GLU A 105 -10.85 4.70 -4.46
C GLU A 105 -9.81 5.32 -5.41
N TRP A 106 -9.97 5.04 -6.72
CA TRP A 106 -9.13 5.53 -7.81
C TRP A 106 -9.93 6.48 -8.69
N LEU A 107 -9.38 7.69 -8.89
CA LEU A 107 -10.07 8.80 -9.55
C LEU A 107 -10.37 8.51 -11.02
N TYR A 108 -9.37 8.12 -11.78
CA TYR A 108 -9.51 7.99 -13.25
C TYR A 108 -10.12 6.65 -13.68
N GLN A 109 -10.06 5.63 -12.84
CA GLN A 109 -10.72 4.35 -13.08
C GLN A 109 -12.17 4.32 -12.60
N ASP A 110 -12.61 5.35 -11.88
CA ASP A 110 -13.92 5.40 -11.20
C ASP A 110 -14.15 4.10 -10.39
N LYS A 111 -13.12 3.67 -9.67
CA LYS A 111 -13.10 2.38 -8.97
C LYS A 111 -13.03 2.58 -7.47
N TYR A 112 -13.86 1.85 -6.76
CA TYR A 112 -13.78 1.68 -5.31
C TYR A 112 -13.52 0.22 -4.96
N VAL A 113 -12.64 -0.02 -4.00
CA VAL A 113 -12.36 -1.33 -3.42
C VAL A 113 -12.57 -1.25 -1.91
N ALA A 114 -13.53 -2.00 -1.42
CA ALA A 114 -13.78 -2.14 0.01
C ALA A 114 -12.60 -2.80 0.72
N ALA A 115 -12.31 -2.36 1.94
CA ALA A 115 -11.34 -3.02 2.79
C ALA A 115 -11.91 -4.36 3.28
N GLU A 116 -11.33 -5.44 2.81
CA GLU A 116 -11.60 -6.81 3.26
C GLU A 116 -10.30 -7.41 3.78
N LYS A 117 -10.31 -7.94 4.97
CA LYS A 117 -9.13 -8.56 5.58
C LYS A 117 -8.52 -9.63 4.68
N GLY A 118 -7.22 -9.51 4.40
CA GLY A 118 -6.47 -10.40 3.53
C GLY A 118 -6.53 -10.05 2.04
N LYS A 119 -7.38 -9.08 1.63
CA LYS A 119 -7.41 -8.61 0.24
C LYS A 119 -6.17 -7.77 -0.04
N THR A 120 -5.45 -8.15 -1.10
CA THR A 120 -4.31 -7.40 -1.63
C THR A 120 -4.69 -6.72 -2.94
N VAL A 121 -4.30 -5.48 -3.09
CA VAL A 121 -4.41 -4.69 -4.33
C VAL A 121 -3.04 -4.21 -4.76
N ILE A 122 -2.79 -4.27 -6.08
CA ILE A 122 -1.56 -3.81 -6.71
C ILE A 122 -1.96 -2.88 -7.85
N TRP A 123 -1.28 -1.72 -7.94
CA TRP A 123 -1.55 -0.76 -9.02
C TRP A 123 -0.29 0.04 -9.39
N PRO A 124 -0.21 0.59 -10.62
CA PRO A 124 0.88 1.46 -11.03
C PRO A 124 1.03 2.68 -10.11
N ALA A 125 2.26 3.04 -9.79
CA ALA A 125 2.58 4.18 -8.91
C ALA A 125 2.37 5.56 -9.57
N GLU A 126 2.00 5.56 -10.86
CA GLU A 126 1.88 6.75 -11.69
C GLU A 126 0.61 7.58 -11.42
N TRP A 127 0.62 8.83 -11.90
CA TRP A 127 -0.51 9.76 -11.82
C TRP A 127 -1.81 9.20 -12.41
N THR A 128 -1.73 8.27 -13.37
CA THR A 128 -2.88 7.58 -13.96
C THR A 128 -3.71 6.82 -12.91
N HIS A 129 -3.08 6.42 -11.81
CA HIS A 129 -3.73 5.72 -10.69
C HIS A 129 -3.79 6.60 -9.44
N THR A 130 -4.12 7.88 -9.64
CA THR A 130 -4.41 8.80 -8.53
C THR A 130 -5.53 8.23 -7.66
N HIS A 131 -5.27 8.11 -6.37
CA HIS A 131 -6.14 7.42 -5.42
C HIS A 131 -6.20 8.14 -4.08
N ARG A 132 -7.14 7.73 -3.24
CA ARG A 132 -7.25 8.13 -1.83
C ARG A 132 -7.96 7.07 -0.99
N GLY A 133 -7.74 7.11 0.33
CA GLY A 133 -8.53 6.33 1.29
C GLY A 133 -9.83 7.03 1.63
N ARG A 134 -10.91 6.27 1.75
CA ARG A 134 -12.15 6.77 2.37
C ARG A 134 -12.06 6.69 3.88
N VAL A 135 -12.74 7.62 4.53
CA VAL A 135 -12.91 7.67 5.99
C VAL A 135 -14.19 6.93 6.36
N ASP A 136 -14.12 6.13 7.40
CA ASP A 136 -15.28 5.59 8.09
C ASP A 136 -15.28 6.14 9.54
N GLU A 137 -16.40 6.71 9.96
CA GLU A 137 -16.57 7.31 11.28
C GLU A 137 -16.80 6.27 12.40
N LYS A 138 -16.98 5.01 12.05
CA LYS A 138 -17.39 3.94 12.98
C LYS A 138 -16.33 2.85 13.14
N LEU A 139 -15.66 2.47 12.06
CA LEU A 139 -14.74 1.35 12.02
C LEU A 139 -13.31 1.84 11.78
N GLU A 140 -12.36 1.16 12.42
CA GLU A 140 -10.96 1.34 12.12
C GLU A 140 -10.57 0.63 10.81
N LYS A 141 -9.46 1.07 10.22
CA LYS A 141 -8.81 0.41 9.10
C LYS A 141 -7.33 0.24 9.40
N THR A 142 -6.83 -0.96 9.19
CA THR A 142 -5.39 -1.23 9.24
C THR A 142 -4.95 -1.85 7.91
N ILE A 143 -3.86 -1.33 7.37
CA ILE A 143 -3.24 -1.80 6.13
C ILE A 143 -1.76 -2.06 6.33
N ILE A 144 -1.20 -2.96 5.53
CA ILE A 144 0.22 -3.03 5.25
C ILE A 144 0.43 -2.63 3.80
N THR A 145 1.37 -1.72 3.54
CA THR A 145 1.57 -1.14 2.20
C THR A 145 3.03 -0.78 1.95
N GLY A 146 3.44 -0.90 0.70
CA GLY A 146 4.77 -0.54 0.24
C GLY A 146 4.80 -0.42 -1.28
N TRP A 147 6.00 -0.46 -1.81
CA TRP A 147 6.24 -0.20 -3.22
C TRP A 147 7.13 -1.27 -3.84
N ILE A 148 7.08 -1.32 -5.16
CA ILE A 148 7.99 -2.08 -6.01
C ILE A 148 8.72 -1.05 -6.87
N ASP A 149 10.03 -1.05 -6.76
CA ASP A 149 10.91 -0.11 -7.43
C ASP A 149 11.53 -0.76 -8.68
N LEU A 150 11.72 0.04 -9.73
CA LEU A 150 12.55 -0.33 -10.86
C LEU A 150 14.02 -0.38 -10.43
N ILE A 151 14.79 -1.29 -11.02
CA ILE A 151 16.22 -1.44 -10.78
C ILE A 151 17.00 -0.76 -11.92
#